data_fecc9bdd8de7f5160fd378767006afc7
#
_entry.id   fecc9bdd8de7f5160fd378767006afc7
#
_cell.length_a   1.000
_cell.length_b   1.000
_cell.length_c   1.000
_cell.angle_alpha   90.00
_cell.angle_beta   90.00
_cell.angle_gamma   90.00
#
_symmetry.space_group_name_H-M   'P 1'
#
loop_
_entity.id
_entity.type
_entity.pdbx_description
1 polymer ?
#
loop_
_entity_poly.entity_id
_entity_poly.type
_entity_poly.pdbx_seq_one_letter_code
_entity_poly.pdbx_strand_id
1 'polypeptide(L)'
;MAAVARHSGDEMTMDRVLYQIDAFTDRLFGGNPAGVVPYADGMTAAQMQALARELNNSETAFISRDASPDYDLHIRYFTPTAEVPVCGHATIASGHALLAEGWTAPQTVRIRTGAGILAIELHPASAGFRISMRQGAIVLGAPLADALVQRIVAALGLQAADLDTRCPIQVASTGHGKLMIALRRKARLDSLTPNLDALKTLSAEIGCNGYYLFTFDAGEPGVLVAGRMFAPAIGIAEDPVTGNANGPLGAYLAAHRLVPLPERTLTFVAKQGEAIGRTGYVGVAVALDQHGAPQSVTISGNAVTVFRTTLALDTPPQQDPQ
;
A
#
# COMPACT_ATOMS: atom_id res chain seq x y z
N MET A 1 23.83 35.50 -30.12
CA MET A 1 24.75 34.63 -29.35
C MET A 1 25.14 35.38 -28.09
N ALA A 2 24.47 35.17 -26.98
CA ALA A 2 24.85 35.69 -25.67
C ALA A 2 25.10 34.52 -24.77
N ALA A 3 26.36 34.24 -24.44
CA ALA A 3 26.77 33.24 -23.49
C ALA A 3 26.35 33.71 -22.09
N VAL A 4 25.44 32.98 -21.47
CA VAL A 4 25.13 33.13 -20.06
C VAL A 4 26.28 32.52 -19.27
N ALA A 5 27.06 33.41 -18.62
CA ALA A 5 28.11 33.00 -17.71
C ALA A 5 27.52 32.22 -16.56
N ARG A 6 27.87 30.93 -16.45
CA ARG A 6 27.60 30.12 -15.26
C ARG A 6 28.58 30.59 -14.17
N HIS A 7 28.06 31.05 -13.05
CA HIS A 7 28.86 31.30 -11.87
C HIS A 7 29.50 30.01 -11.39
N SER A 8 30.81 29.98 -11.31
CA SER A 8 31.62 28.89 -10.78
C SER A 8 31.62 28.93 -9.25
N GLY A 9 30.69 28.25 -8.65
CA GLY A 9 30.84 27.62 -7.34
C GLY A 9 30.53 26.15 -7.58
N ASP A 10 31.52 25.30 -7.45
CA ASP A 10 31.39 23.84 -7.66
C ASP A 10 30.48 23.21 -6.56
N GLU A 11 29.19 23.50 -6.58
CA GLU A 11 28.19 22.63 -5.98
C GLU A 11 28.01 21.45 -6.94
N MET A 12 28.64 20.31 -6.61
CA MET A 12 28.43 19.08 -7.37
C MET A 12 26.97 18.68 -7.25
N THR A 13 26.20 18.83 -8.30
CA THR A 13 24.84 18.29 -8.39
C THR A 13 24.91 16.83 -8.77
N MET A 14 24.13 15.98 -8.10
CA MET A 14 23.94 14.58 -8.45
C MET A 14 22.58 14.41 -9.10
N ASP A 15 22.59 13.97 -10.37
CA ASP A 15 21.35 13.63 -11.06
C ASP A 15 20.70 12.38 -10.42
N ARG A 16 19.42 12.50 -10.09
CA ARG A 16 18.62 11.41 -9.54
C ARG A 16 17.46 11.07 -10.46
N VAL A 17 17.36 9.80 -10.81
CA VAL A 17 16.20 9.28 -11.53
C VAL A 17 15.03 9.22 -10.58
N LEU A 18 13.89 9.73 -11.03
CA LEU A 18 12.62 9.75 -10.30
C LEU A 18 11.52 9.17 -11.18
N TYR A 19 10.75 8.28 -10.60
CA TYR A 19 9.53 7.74 -11.19
C TYR A 19 8.30 8.22 -10.43
N GLN A 20 7.23 8.49 -11.16
CA GLN A 20 5.86 8.43 -10.67
C GLN A 20 5.23 7.17 -11.21
N ILE A 21 4.76 6.29 -10.31
CA ILE A 21 4.24 4.96 -10.65
C ILE A 21 2.88 4.78 -9.98
N ASP A 22 1.91 4.31 -10.75
CA ASP A 22 0.62 3.86 -10.23
C ASP A 22 0.70 2.36 -9.95
N ALA A 23 0.63 1.97 -8.68
CA ALA A 23 0.65 0.57 -8.23
C ALA A 23 -0.76 -0.04 -8.18
N PHE A 24 -0.84 -1.37 -8.31
CA PHE A 24 -2.08 -2.15 -8.33
C PHE A 24 -2.98 -1.87 -9.53
N THR A 25 -2.42 -1.45 -10.64
CA THR A 25 -3.14 -1.18 -11.89
C THR A 25 -2.27 -1.47 -13.11
N ASP A 26 -2.91 -1.67 -14.25
CA ASP A 26 -2.31 -1.73 -15.58
C ASP A 26 -2.66 -0.49 -16.43
N ARG A 27 -3.36 0.50 -15.86
CA ARG A 27 -3.82 1.70 -16.53
C ARG A 27 -3.28 2.96 -15.85
N LEU A 28 -2.86 3.91 -16.67
CA LEU A 28 -2.47 5.24 -16.20
C LEU A 28 -3.60 5.90 -15.40
N PHE A 29 -3.22 6.57 -14.33
CA PHE A 29 -4.12 7.34 -13.45
C PHE A 29 -5.13 6.49 -12.67
N GLY A 30 -4.94 5.16 -12.67
CA GLY A 30 -5.62 4.23 -11.77
C GLY A 30 -4.75 3.88 -10.55
N GLY A 31 -5.18 2.91 -9.75
CA GLY A 31 -4.39 2.37 -8.65
C GLY A 31 -3.94 3.38 -7.61
N ASN A 32 -2.83 3.10 -6.94
CA ASN A 32 -2.27 3.93 -5.87
C ASN A 32 -0.92 4.53 -6.30
N PRO A 33 -0.80 5.88 -6.37
CA PRO A 33 0.40 6.54 -6.86
C PRO A 33 1.52 6.52 -5.81
N ALA A 34 2.74 6.24 -6.27
CA ALA A 34 3.97 6.33 -5.47
C ALA A 34 5.09 7.01 -6.25
N GLY A 35 5.88 7.84 -5.58
CA GLY A 35 7.18 8.25 -6.06
C GLY A 35 8.21 7.14 -5.83
N VAL A 36 9.15 6.95 -6.76
CA VAL A 36 10.25 6.00 -6.57
C VAL A 36 11.56 6.58 -7.08
N VAL A 37 12.56 6.58 -6.21
CA VAL A 37 13.95 6.90 -6.56
C VAL A 37 14.76 5.60 -6.56
N PRO A 38 15.06 4.99 -7.73
CA PRO A 38 15.67 3.67 -7.82
C PRO A 38 17.16 3.63 -7.45
N TYR A 39 17.81 4.81 -7.34
CA TYR A 39 19.22 4.98 -6.99
C TYR A 39 19.35 6.11 -5.98
N ALA A 40 19.02 5.83 -4.72
CA ALA A 40 19.02 6.81 -3.63
C ALA A 40 20.32 6.80 -2.80
N ASP A 41 21.35 6.06 -3.27
CA ASP A 41 22.63 5.98 -2.59
C ASP A 41 23.23 7.37 -2.38
N GLY A 42 23.66 7.67 -1.14
CA GLY A 42 24.19 8.98 -0.76
C GLY A 42 23.17 10.09 -0.53
N MET A 43 21.85 9.85 -0.73
CA MET A 43 20.84 10.82 -0.32
C MET A 43 20.68 10.87 1.20
N THR A 44 20.61 12.07 1.74
CA THR A 44 20.30 12.28 3.17
C THR A 44 18.80 12.08 3.44
N ALA A 45 18.46 11.77 4.70
CA ALA A 45 17.06 11.69 5.12
C ALA A 45 16.29 13.01 4.89
N ALA A 46 16.96 14.16 5.03
CA ALA A 46 16.38 15.47 4.78
C ALA A 46 16.01 15.67 3.31
N GLN A 47 16.88 15.26 2.38
CA GLN A 47 16.60 15.30 0.93
C GLN A 47 15.46 14.36 0.56
N MET A 48 15.44 13.13 1.11
CA MET A 48 14.36 12.16 0.89
C MET A 48 13.01 12.71 1.39
N GLN A 49 12.99 13.31 2.59
CA GLN A 49 11.78 13.92 3.16
C GLN A 49 11.32 15.14 2.35
N ALA A 50 12.25 15.97 1.89
CA ALA A 50 11.91 17.14 1.07
C ALA A 50 11.28 16.72 -0.27
N LEU A 51 11.87 15.72 -0.95
CA LEU A 51 11.35 15.20 -2.20
C LEU A 51 9.98 14.50 -2.01
N ALA A 52 9.81 13.72 -0.95
CA ALA A 52 8.52 13.10 -0.65
C ALA A 52 7.41 14.13 -0.40
N ARG A 53 7.75 15.25 0.27
CA ARG A 53 6.81 16.36 0.48
C ARG A 53 6.47 17.09 -0.82
N GLU A 54 7.46 17.29 -1.72
CA GLU A 54 7.25 17.94 -3.01
C GLU A 54 6.35 17.12 -3.92
N LEU A 55 6.57 15.80 -3.99
CA LEU A 55 5.74 14.88 -4.78
C LEU A 55 4.33 14.74 -4.24
N ASN A 56 4.15 14.92 -2.93
CA ASN A 56 2.87 14.87 -2.24
C ASN A 56 2.04 13.60 -2.52
N ASN A 57 2.70 12.48 -2.82
CA ASN A 57 2.08 11.17 -2.81
C ASN A 57 1.89 10.72 -1.35
N SER A 58 1.01 9.73 -1.11
CA SER A 58 0.91 9.13 0.23
C SER A 58 2.27 8.62 0.71
N GLU A 59 3.06 7.98 -0.17
CA GLU A 59 4.45 7.60 0.11
C GLU A 59 5.34 7.71 -1.14
N THR A 60 6.64 7.96 -0.87
CA THR A 60 7.74 7.88 -1.83
C THR A 60 8.76 6.88 -1.32
N ALA A 61 9.22 5.97 -2.19
CA ALA A 61 10.24 4.98 -1.90
C ALA A 61 11.62 5.41 -2.40
N PHE A 62 12.64 5.20 -1.58
CA PHE A 62 14.03 5.48 -1.87
C PHE A 62 14.84 4.19 -1.77
N ILE A 63 15.42 3.75 -2.89
CA ILE A 63 16.10 2.46 -3.01
C ILE A 63 17.61 2.69 -3.02
N SER A 64 18.31 2.04 -2.08
CA SER A 64 19.78 2.01 -2.00
C SER A 64 20.27 0.58 -2.20
N ARG A 65 21.47 0.47 -2.79
CA ARG A 65 22.16 -0.82 -3.04
C ARG A 65 23.27 -1.05 -2.03
N ASP A 66 22.90 -1.04 -0.75
CA ASP A 66 23.84 -1.35 0.31
C ASP A 66 24.30 -2.81 0.19
N ALA A 67 25.60 -3.05 0.20
CA ALA A 67 26.13 -4.41 0.16
C ALA A 67 25.90 -5.12 1.52
N SER A 68 25.08 -6.16 1.53
CA SER A 68 24.85 -6.99 2.70
C SER A 68 24.60 -8.45 2.31
N PRO A 69 25.11 -9.43 3.07
CA PRO A 69 24.77 -10.83 2.85
C PRO A 69 23.31 -11.16 3.21
N ASP A 70 22.64 -10.31 4.00
CA ASP A 70 21.32 -10.59 4.55
C ASP A 70 20.18 -10.09 3.66
N TYR A 71 20.43 -9.07 2.82
CA TYR A 71 19.43 -8.47 1.92
C TYR A 71 20.08 -7.97 0.63
N ASP A 72 19.27 -7.81 -0.39
CA ASP A 72 19.70 -7.43 -1.73
C ASP A 72 19.56 -5.92 -1.97
N LEU A 73 18.61 -5.28 -1.29
CA LEU A 73 18.28 -3.85 -1.40
C LEU A 73 17.85 -3.30 -0.03
N HIS A 74 18.07 -2.00 0.15
CA HIS A 74 17.49 -1.24 1.26
C HIS A 74 16.49 -0.24 0.70
N ILE A 75 15.24 -0.26 1.19
CA ILE A 75 14.20 0.69 0.80
C ILE A 75 13.72 1.46 2.02
N ARG A 76 13.75 2.79 1.92
CA ARG A 76 13.16 3.71 2.88
C ARG A 76 11.91 4.34 2.29
N TYR A 77 10.90 4.53 3.11
CA TYR A 77 9.59 5.06 2.69
C TYR A 77 9.29 6.35 3.46
N PHE A 78 8.91 7.39 2.72
CA PHE A 78 8.57 8.69 3.30
C PHE A 78 7.19 9.12 2.85
N THR A 79 6.35 9.49 3.81
CA THR A 79 5.15 10.29 3.58
C THR A 79 5.58 11.76 3.36
N PRO A 80 4.68 12.68 2.99
CA PRO A 80 5.00 14.11 2.94
C PRO A 80 5.54 14.70 4.27
N THR A 81 5.31 14.02 5.40
CA THR A 81 5.63 14.56 6.75
C THR A 81 6.60 13.73 7.56
N ALA A 82 6.77 12.44 7.29
CA ALA A 82 7.58 11.55 8.11
C ALA A 82 8.04 10.30 7.36
N GLU A 83 9.14 9.69 7.81
CA GLU A 83 9.54 8.36 7.42
C GLU A 83 8.61 7.32 8.05
N VAL A 84 8.24 6.28 7.29
CA VAL A 84 7.42 5.16 7.75
C VAL A 84 8.14 3.83 7.52
N PRO A 85 7.91 2.83 8.39
CA PRO A 85 8.72 1.61 8.38
C PRO A 85 8.52 0.73 7.13
N VAL A 86 7.35 0.78 6.50
CA VAL A 86 7.01 -0.02 5.31
C VAL A 86 5.77 0.53 4.62
N CYS A 87 5.73 0.39 3.30
CA CYS A 87 4.55 0.74 2.50
C CYS A 87 4.35 -0.28 1.37
N GLY A 88 3.17 -0.92 1.32
CA GLY A 88 2.89 -2.01 0.36
C GLY A 88 2.87 -1.55 -1.09
N HIS A 89 2.10 -0.50 -1.43
CA HIS A 89 2.00 -0.02 -2.82
C HIS A 89 3.32 0.58 -3.33
N ALA A 90 4.05 1.31 -2.46
CA ALA A 90 5.36 1.83 -2.82
C ALA A 90 6.41 0.72 -3.01
N THR A 91 6.26 -0.43 -2.31
CA THR A 91 7.08 -1.63 -2.55
C THR A 91 6.78 -2.25 -3.92
N ILE A 92 5.51 -2.38 -4.30
CA ILE A 92 5.10 -2.83 -5.64
C ILE A 92 5.65 -1.88 -6.72
N ALA A 93 5.50 -0.57 -6.52
CA ALA A 93 6.06 0.45 -7.41
C ALA A 93 7.59 0.37 -7.50
N SER A 94 8.29 0.09 -6.39
CA SER A 94 9.75 -0.08 -6.35
C SER A 94 10.22 -1.27 -7.21
N GLY A 95 9.55 -2.41 -7.10
CA GLY A 95 9.83 -3.57 -7.94
C GLY A 95 9.67 -3.25 -9.43
N HIS A 96 8.61 -2.51 -9.79
CA HIS A 96 8.37 -2.07 -11.17
C HIS A 96 9.47 -1.11 -11.67
N ALA A 97 9.88 -0.12 -10.86
CA ALA A 97 10.93 0.83 -11.23
C ALA A 97 12.27 0.13 -11.47
N LEU A 98 12.64 -0.82 -10.62
CA LEU A 98 13.88 -1.60 -10.77
C LEU A 98 13.90 -2.40 -12.07
N LEU A 99 12.79 -3.04 -12.42
CA LEU A 99 12.66 -3.77 -13.68
C LEU A 99 12.71 -2.83 -14.89
N ALA A 100 12.11 -1.64 -14.81
CA ALA A 100 12.15 -0.61 -15.85
C ALA A 100 13.57 -0.06 -16.05
N GLU A 101 14.41 -0.03 -15.02
CA GLU A 101 15.83 0.32 -15.09
C GLU A 101 16.73 -0.87 -15.54
N GLY A 102 16.13 -1.98 -15.97
CA GLY A 102 16.86 -3.13 -16.49
C GLY A 102 17.53 -3.99 -15.42
N TRP A 103 17.11 -3.85 -14.15
CA TRP A 103 17.64 -4.69 -13.09
C TRP A 103 17.23 -6.14 -13.29
N THR A 104 18.20 -7.01 -13.56
CA THR A 104 18.00 -8.46 -13.66
C THR A 104 18.05 -9.06 -12.26
N ALA A 105 16.92 -9.08 -11.60
CA ALA A 105 16.78 -9.60 -10.26
C ALA A 105 16.60 -11.12 -10.23
N PRO A 106 16.99 -11.78 -9.14
CA PRO A 106 16.47 -13.10 -8.83
C PRO A 106 14.96 -13.03 -8.68
N GLN A 107 14.25 -14.14 -8.87
CA GLN A 107 12.81 -14.20 -8.73
C GLN A 107 12.33 -13.69 -7.36
N THR A 108 13.13 -13.90 -6.31
CA THR A 108 12.90 -13.41 -4.95
C THR A 108 13.96 -12.40 -4.58
N VAL A 109 13.54 -11.21 -4.13
CA VAL A 109 14.40 -10.10 -3.69
C VAL A 109 14.17 -9.84 -2.22
N ARG A 110 15.24 -9.89 -1.43
CA ARG A 110 15.20 -9.55 0.00
C ARG A 110 15.43 -8.05 0.16
N ILE A 111 14.49 -7.39 0.80
CA ILE A 111 14.51 -5.94 0.97
C ILE A 111 14.61 -5.63 2.47
N ARG A 112 15.64 -4.89 2.87
CA ARG A 112 15.70 -4.26 4.18
C ARG A 112 14.76 -3.07 4.21
N THR A 113 13.96 -2.95 5.26
CA THR A 113 13.05 -1.84 5.52
C THR A 113 13.08 -1.46 7.00
N GLY A 114 12.41 -0.39 7.39
CA GLY A 114 12.21 -0.04 8.80
C GLY A 114 11.43 -1.09 9.61
N ALA A 115 10.65 -1.96 8.94
CA ALA A 115 9.92 -3.07 9.55
C ALA A 115 10.72 -4.40 9.56
N GLY A 116 11.99 -4.39 9.16
CA GLY A 116 12.83 -5.57 9.02
C GLY A 116 13.05 -6.00 7.57
N ILE A 117 13.51 -7.23 7.38
CA ILE A 117 13.75 -7.79 6.04
C ILE A 117 12.46 -8.42 5.51
N LEU A 118 12.03 -7.95 4.34
CA LEU A 118 10.88 -8.45 3.61
C LEU A 118 11.34 -9.10 2.30
N ALA A 119 10.58 -10.07 1.81
CA ALA A 119 10.78 -10.64 0.49
C ALA A 119 9.68 -10.18 -0.47
N ILE A 120 10.09 -9.74 -1.66
CA ILE A 120 9.18 -9.58 -2.80
C ILE A 120 9.53 -10.63 -3.85
N GLU A 121 8.53 -11.04 -4.61
CA GLU A 121 8.70 -11.96 -5.73
C GLU A 121 8.28 -11.26 -7.02
N LEU A 122 9.07 -11.46 -8.07
CA LEU A 122 8.88 -10.88 -9.38
C LEU A 122 8.42 -11.98 -10.34
N HIS A 123 7.16 -11.93 -10.75
CA HIS A 123 6.58 -12.94 -11.64
C HIS A 123 6.39 -12.35 -13.04
N PRO A 124 6.94 -12.96 -14.10
CA PRO A 124 6.61 -12.57 -15.47
C PRO A 124 5.10 -12.65 -15.70
N ALA A 125 4.55 -11.64 -16.36
CA ALA A 125 3.14 -11.55 -16.74
C ALA A 125 3.01 -11.13 -18.21
N SER A 126 1.84 -11.31 -18.81
CA SER A 126 1.60 -11.00 -20.23
C SER A 126 1.88 -9.54 -20.59
N ALA A 127 1.76 -8.62 -19.63
CA ALA A 127 2.06 -7.20 -19.77
C ALA A 127 3.07 -6.75 -18.70
N GLY A 128 4.32 -7.24 -18.78
CA GLY A 128 5.37 -6.87 -17.83
C GLY A 128 5.53 -7.86 -16.67
N PHE A 129 5.46 -7.38 -15.44
CA PHE A 129 5.66 -8.20 -14.23
C PHE A 129 4.56 -7.97 -13.22
N ARG A 130 4.15 -9.06 -12.58
CA ARG A 130 3.36 -9.04 -11.36
C ARG A 130 4.32 -9.11 -10.16
N ILE A 131 4.20 -8.18 -9.26
CA ILE A 131 5.03 -8.11 -8.05
C ILE A 131 4.19 -8.60 -6.89
N SER A 132 4.73 -9.52 -6.09
CA SER A 132 4.09 -10.00 -4.88
C SER A 132 4.95 -9.74 -3.65
N MET A 133 4.25 -9.51 -2.52
CA MET A 133 4.86 -9.21 -1.23
C MET A 133 4.17 -10.01 -0.15
N ARG A 134 4.94 -10.82 0.59
CA ARG A 134 4.45 -11.45 1.81
C ARG A 134 4.26 -10.40 2.89
N GLN A 135 3.11 -10.46 3.56
CA GLN A 135 2.78 -9.54 4.65
C GLN A 135 3.22 -10.10 6.02
N GLY A 136 3.13 -9.27 7.05
CA GLY A 136 3.48 -9.63 8.42
C GLY A 136 2.51 -10.63 9.06
N ALA A 137 2.65 -10.81 10.37
CA ALA A 137 1.84 -11.75 11.14
C ALA A 137 0.35 -11.40 11.09
N ILE A 138 -0.49 -12.43 10.99
CA ILE A 138 -1.95 -12.29 11.02
C ILE A 138 -2.40 -12.09 12.47
N VAL A 139 -3.15 -11.02 12.70
CA VAL A 139 -3.81 -10.75 13.98
C VAL A 139 -5.28 -10.43 13.69
N LEU A 140 -6.18 -11.17 14.31
CA LEU A 140 -7.63 -10.93 14.27
C LEU A 140 -8.08 -10.54 15.68
N GLY A 141 -8.60 -9.31 15.83
CA GLY A 141 -9.16 -8.83 17.09
C GLY A 141 -10.52 -9.48 17.40
N ALA A 142 -11.03 -9.26 18.59
CA ALA A 142 -12.41 -9.62 18.90
C ALA A 142 -13.40 -8.72 18.13
N PRO A 143 -14.61 -9.20 17.83
CA PRO A 143 -15.69 -8.36 17.35
C PRO A 143 -15.93 -7.16 18.29
N LEU A 144 -16.21 -5.99 17.72
CA LEU A 144 -16.47 -4.79 18.52
C LEU A 144 -17.82 -4.88 19.25
N ALA A 145 -17.91 -4.20 20.40
CA ALA A 145 -19.16 -4.07 21.14
C ALA A 145 -20.20 -3.26 20.32
N ASP A 146 -21.48 -3.64 20.44
CA ASP A 146 -22.57 -3.05 19.67
C ASP A 146 -22.67 -1.51 19.79
N ALA A 147 -22.43 -0.97 20.99
CA ALA A 147 -22.47 0.49 21.21
C ALA A 147 -21.39 1.22 20.39
N LEU A 148 -20.20 0.64 20.23
CA LEU A 148 -19.13 1.20 19.42
C LEU A 148 -19.44 1.04 17.93
N VAL A 149 -19.97 -0.13 17.52
CA VAL A 149 -20.43 -0.38 16.15
C VAL A 149 -21.47 0.65 15.72
N GLN A 150 -22.48 0.95 16.57
CA GLN A 150 -23.50 1.95 16.26
C GLN A 150 -22.89 3.34 15.99
N ARG A 151 -21.92 3.76 16.79
CA ARG A 151 -21.23 5.06 16.60
C ARG A 151 -20.42 5.10 15.31
N ILE A 152 -19.76 4.00 14.96
CA ILE A 152 -19.00 3.88 13.70
C ILE A 152 -19.96 3.90 12.50
N VAL A 153 -21.04 3.14 12.55
CA VAL A 153 -22.08 3.09 11.51
C VAL A 153 -22.67 4.49 11.28
N ALA A 154 -22.98 5.22 12.35
CA ALA A 154 -23.44 6.60 12.25
C ALA A 154 -22.41 7.55 11.64
N ALA A 155 -21.12 7.44 12.04
CA ALA A 155 -20.03 8.24 11.48
C ALA A 155 -19.79 7.97 9.98
N LEU A 156 -20.05 6.74 9.53
CA LEU A 156 -20.00 6.33 8.12
C LEU A 156 -21.28 6.74 7.33
N GLY A 157 -22.28 7.31 7.99
CA GLY A 157 -23.56 7.62 7.38
C GLY A 157 -24.35 6.38 6.97
N LEU A 158 -24.10 5.24 7.60
CA LEU A 158 -24.73 3.94 7.33
C LEU A 158 -25.91 3.69 8.28
N GLN A 159 -26.72 2.70 7.91
CA GLN A 159 -27.75 2.10 8.75
C GLN A 159 -27.43 0.62 9.01
N ALA A 160 -27.98 0.04 10.07
CA ALA A 160 -27.77 -1.39 10.37
C ALA A 160 -28.17 -2.31 9.20
N ALA A 161 -29.19 -1.92 8.43
CA ALA A 161 -29.67 -2.66 7.25
C ALA A 161 -28.66 -2.68 6.08
N ASP A 162 -27.69 -1.74 6.04
CA ASP A 162 -26.64 -1.69 5.03
C ASP A 162 -25.57 -2.76 5.28
N LEU A 163 -25.42 -3.22 6.52
CA LEU A 163 -24.36 -4.16 6.93
C LEU A 163 -24.66 -5.59 6.48
N ASP A 164 -23.63 -6.30 6.06
CA ASP A 164 -23.71 -7.75 5.90
C ASP A 164 -23.44 -8.42 7.26
N THR A 165 -24.50 -8.87 7.89
CA THR A 165 -24.47 -9.43 9.25
C THR A 165 -23.76 -10.79 9.36
N ARG A 166 -23.37 -11.41 8.24
CA ARG A 166 -22.51 -12.61 8.25
C ARG A 166 -21.08 -12.27 8.69
N CYS A 167 -20.69 -11.00 8.54
CA CYS A 167 -19.33 -10.51 8.70
C CYS A 167 -19.18 -9.75 10.00
N PRO A 168 -18.50 -10.28 11.04
CA PRO A 168 -18.28 -9.57 12.29
C PRO A 168 -17.43 -8.31 12.09
N ILE A 169 -17.83 -7.19 12.68
CA ILE A 169 -17.05 -5.95 12.65
C ILE A 169 -15.92 -6.05 13.68
N GLN A 170 -14.68 -6.21 13.19
CA GLN A 170 -13.49 -6.39 14.01
C GLN A 170 -12.24 -5.86 13.31
N VAL A 171 -11.18 -5.63 14.08
CA VAL A 171 -9.87 -5.27 13.53
C VAL A 171 -9.18 -6.54 13.01
N ALA A 172 -8.68 -6.46 11.76
CA ALA A 172 -7.78 -7.45 11.19
C ALA A 172 -6.46 -6.76 10.78
N SER A 173 -5.34 -7.45 10.95
CA SER A 173 -4.00 -6.93 10.69
C SER A 173 -3.10 -7.99 10.09
N THR A 174 -2.21 -7.53 9.21
CA THR A 174 -0.99 -8.24 8.77
C THR A 174 0.22 -7.30 8.87
N GLY A 175 0.19 -6.41 9.88
CA GLY A 175 1.16 -5.35 10.14
C GLY A 175 0.48 -4.12 10.73
N HIS A 176 -0.44 -3.50 9.99
CA HIS A 176 -1.23 -2.37 10.47
C HIS A 176 -2.73 -2.71 10.47
N GLY A 177 -3.35 -2.60 11.65
CA GLY A 177 -4.76 -2.94 11.84
C GLY A 177 -5.72 -2.09 11.04
N LYS A 178 -6.73 -2.74 10.45
CA LYS A 178 -7.87 -2.10 9.79
C LYS A 178 -9.16 -2.69 10.32
N LEU A 179 -10.15 -1.84 10.55
CA LEU A 179 -11.48 -2.28 10.93
C LEU A 179 -12.21 -2.79 9.68
N MET A 180 -12.58 -4.08 9.69
CA MET A 180 -13.31 -4.73 8.60
C MET A 180 -14.80 -4.51 8.77
N ILE A 181 -15.45 -3.94 7.73
CA ILE A 181 -16.89 -3.63 7.72
C ILE A 181 -17.47 -4.08 6.39
N ALA A 182 -18.32 -5.09 6.40
CA ALA A 182 -18.96 -5.59 5.20
C ALA A 182 -20.30 -4.90 4.93
N LEU A 183 -20.51 -4.51 3.68
CA LEU A 183 -21.77 -3.95 3.19
C LEU A 183 -22.46 -4.92 2.24
N ARG A 184 -23.78 -4.91 2.22
CA ARG A 184 -24.59 -5.80 1.37
C ARG A 184 -24.52 -5.42 -0.11
N ARG A 185 -24.38 -4.11 -0.44
CA ARG A 185 -24.52 -3.60 -1.81
C ARG A 185 -23.42 -2.63 -2.20
N LYS A 186 -22.93 -2.78 -3.41
CA LYS A 186 -21.94 -1.89 -4.01
C LYS A 186 -22.43 -0.44 -4.09
N ALA A 187 -23.69 -0.23 -4.52
CA ALA A 187 -24.25 1.12 -4.61
C ALA A 187 -24.17 1.89 -3.28
N ARG A 188 -24.28 1.17 -2.15
CA ARG A 188 -24.15 1.80 -0.83
C ARG A 188 -22.67 2.09 -0.50
N LEU A 189 -21.75 1.20 -0.86
CA LEU A 189 -20.31 1.42 -0.73
C LEU A 189 -19.88 2.65 -1.55
N ASP A 190 -20.31 2.75 -2.80
CA ASP A 190 -19.93 3.84 -3.71
C ASP A 190 -20.45 5.20 -3.25
N SER A 191 -21.64 5.23 -2.63
CA SER A 191 -22.29 6.48 -2.17
C SER A 191 -21.81 6.98 -0.80
N LEU A 192 -20.83 6.34 -0.16
CA LEU A 192 -20.36 6.74 1.16
C LEU A 192 -19.73 8.12 1.16
N THR A 193 -20.16 8.94 2.12
CA THR A 193 -19.57 10.24 2.46
C THR A 193 -19.39 10.30 3.98
N PRO A 194 -18.33 9.66 4.52
CA PRO A 194 -18.15 9.52 5.96
C PRO A 194 -17.82 10.85 6.65
N ASN A 195 -18.20 10.97 7.91
CA ASN A 195 -17.72 12.03 8.78
C ASN A 195 -16.30 11.67 9.26
N LEU A 196 -15.28 12.22 8.56
CA LEU A 196 -13.88 11.91 8.79
C LEU A 196 -13.40 12.33 10.19
N ASP A 197 -13.91 13.43 10.76
CA ASP A 197 -13.53 13.89 12.10
C ASP A 197 -14.06 12.94 13.17
N ALA A 198 -15.29 12.45 13.00
CA ALA A 198 -15.85 11.44 13.90
C ALA A 198 -15.07 10.12 13.80
N LEU A 199 -14.70 9.67 12.59
CA LEU A 199 -13.88 8.48 12.40
C LEU A 199 -12.49 8.66 13.01
N LYS A 200 -11.87 9.84 12.87
CA LYS A 200 -10.58 10.16 13.50
C LYS A 200 -10.64 10.00 15.02
N THR A 201 -11.69 10.51 15.65
CA THR A 201 -11.90 10.37 17.09
C THR A 201 -12.10 8.91 17.51
N LEU A 202 -12.90 8.15 16.77
CA LEU A 202 -13.17 6.74 17.03
C LEU A 202 -11.93 5.85 16.84
N SER A 203 -10.99 6.23 15.99
CA SER A 203 -9.76 5.48 15.73
C SER A 203 -8.93 5.25 16.99
N ALA A 204 -8.83 6.24 17.88
CA ALA A 204 -8.11 6.13 19.14
C ALA A 204 -8.79 5.14 20.10
N GLU A 205 -10.12 5.10 20.15
CA GLU A 205 -10.90 4.18 20.97
C GLU A 205 -10.82 2.73 20.48
N ILE A 206 -10.81 2.55 19.15
CA ILE A 206 -10.73 1.22 18.51
C ILE A 206 -9.29 0.66 18.55
N GLY A 207 -8.29 1.55 18.65
CA GLY A 207 -6.87 1.17 18.55
C GLY A 207 -6.44 0.82 17.12
N CYS A 208 -7.13 1.36 16.09
CA CYS A 208 -6.72 1.20 14.70
C CYS A 208 -6.89 2.49 13.90
N ASN A 209 -6.12 2.66 12.83
CA ASN A 209 -6.06 3.89 12.07
C ASN A 209 -6.78 3.86 10.72
N GLY A 210 -7.52 2.79 10.42
CA GLY A 210 -8.19 2.68 9.13
C GLY A 210 -9.47 1.85 9.18
N TYR A 211 -10.43 2.29 8.38
CA TYR A 211 -11.74 1.69 8.20
C TYR A 211 -11.82 1.12 6.79
N TYR A 212 -11.80 -0.20 6.68
CA TYR A 212 -11.94 -0.87 5.40
C TYR A 212 -13.35 -1.40 5.23
N LEU A 213 -14.10 -0.73 4.36
CA LEU A 213 -15.44 -1.14 3.98
C LEU A 213 -15.38 -1.97 2.70
N PHE A 214 -16.07 -3.09 2.66
CA PHE A 214 -16.08 -3.95 1.49
C PHE A 214 -17.46 -4.55 1.23
N THR A 215 -17.66 -5.06 0.02
CA THR A 215 -18.86 -5.80 -0.37
C THR A 215 -18.50 -6.95 -1.30
N PHE A 216 -19.24 -8.06 -1.21
CA PHE A 216 -19.18 -9.16 -2.18
C PHE A 216 -19.93 -8.84 -3.48
N ASP A 217 -20.76 -7.79 -3.50
CA ASP A 217 -21.40 -7.25 -4.70
C ASP A 217 -20.37 -6.42 -5.49
N ALA A 218 -19.33 -7.07 -6.04
CA ALA A 218 -18.22 -6.40 -6.70
C ALA A 218 -18.58 -5.87 -8.09
N GLY A 219 -19.63 -6.38 -8.72
CA GLY A 219 -20.12 -5.93 -10.03
C GLY A 219 -19.21 -6.27 -11.21
N GLU A 220 -18.20 -7.16 -10.99
CA GLU A 220 -17.22 -7.51 -12.02
C GLU A 220 -16.84 -9.00 -11.95
N PRO A 221 -16.91 -9.77 -13.04
CA PRO A 221 -16.48 -11.17 -13.06
C PRO A 221 -15.00 -11.32 -12.68
N GLY A 222 -14.70 -12.32 -11.84
CA GLY A 222 -13.32 -12.58 -11.37
C GLY A 222 -12.86 -11.71 -10.21
N VAL A 223 -13.64 -10.73 -9.78
CA VAL A 223 -13.41 -9.91 -8.59
C VAL A 223 -14.31 -10.40 -7.46
N LEU A 224 -13.71 -10.77 -6.33
CA LEU A 224 -14.46 -11.29 -5.18
C LEU A 224 -15.13 -10.18 -4.39
N VAL A 225 -14.42 -9.09 -4.15
CA VAL A 225 -14.88 -7.96 -3.34
C VAL A 225 -14.54 -6.63 -3.98
N ALA A 226 -15.39 -5.62 -3.76
CA ALA A 226 -15.07 -4.21 -3.96
C ALA A 226 -14.94 -3.53 -2.59
N GLY A 227 -13.97 -2.61 -2.45
CA GLY A 227 -13.68 -1.97 -1.17
C GLY A 227 -13.39 -0.48 -1.26
N ARG A 228 -13.45 0.20 -0.10
CA ARG A 228 -12.99 1.57 0.15
C ARG A 228 -12.28 1.64 1.49
N MET A 229 -11.22 2.44 1.59
CA MET A 229 -10.40 2.55 2.78
C MET A 229 -10.25 4.01 3.23
N PHE A 230 -10.68 4.29 4.46
CA PHE A 230 -10.60 5.61 5.07
C PHE A 230 -9.65 5.56 6.27
N ALA A 231 -8.69 6.49 6.36
CA ALA A 231 -7.71 6.55 7.45
C ALA A 231 -7.46 7.98 7.94
N PRO A 232 -8.50 8.69 8.41
CA PRO A 232 -8.38 10.10 8.78
C PRO A 232 -7.47 10.33 10.00
N ALA A 233 -7.25 9.32 10.83
CA ALA A 233 -6.34 9.41 11.98
C ALA A 233 -4.87 9.61 11.60
N ILE A 234 -4.49 9.21 10.38
CA ILE A 234 -3.15 9.41 9.82
C ILE A 234 -3.13 10.41 8.67
N GLY A 235 -4.19 11.24 8.54
CA GLY A 235 -4.26 12.31 7.54
C GLY A 235 -4.71 11.86 6.14
N ILE A 236 -5.11 10.61 5.95
CA ILE A 236 -5.58 10.07 4.67
C ILE A 236 -7.10 10.04 4.67
N ALA A 237 -7.74 10.92 3.90
CA ALA A 237 -9.20 10.95 3.78
C ALA A 237 -9.73 9.63 3.19
N GLU A 238 -9.19 9.22 2.05
CA GLU A 238 -9.44 7.92 1.41
C GLU A 238 -8.17 7.47 0.67
N ASP A 239 -7.75 6.22 0.92
CA ASP A 239 -6.61 5.61 0.23
C ASP A 239 -7.09 4.86 -1.01
N PRO A 240 -6.55 5.14 -2.22
CA PRO A 240 -7.04 4.55 -3.46
C PRO A 240 -7.03 3.03 -3.48
N VAL A 241 -5.89 2.41 -3.18
CA VAL A 241 -5.73 0.94 -3.16
C VAL A 241 -4.77 0.53 -2.06
N THR A 242 -5.27 -0.26 -1.10
CA THR A 242 -4.59 -0.55 0.15
C THR A 242 -4.22 -2.02 0.29
N GLY A 243 -2.95 -2.36 0.09
CA GLY A 243 -2.45 -3.71 0.32
C GLY A 243 -2.66 -4.18 1.76
N ASN A 244 -2.37 -3.30 2.73
CA ASN A 244 -2.56 -3.53 4.17
C ASN A 244 -4.03 -3.52 4.65
N ALA A 245 -5.01 -3.48 3.74
CA ALA A 245 -6.41 -3.70 4.03
C ALA A 245 -6.91 -4.98 3.34
N ASN A 246 -6.55 -5.15 2.08
CA ASN A 246 -6.95 -6.31 1.28
C ASN A 246 -6.29 -7.61 1.75
N GLY A 247 -5.03 -7.55 2.20
CA GLY A 247 -4.35 -8.72 2.76
C GLY A 247 -4.99 -9.22 4.06
N PRO A 248 -5.14 -8.39 5.11
CA PRO A 248 -5.87 -8.78 6.32
C PRO A 248 -7.31 -9.22 6.04
N LEU A 249 -8.01 -8.61 5.06
CA LEU A 249 -9.32 -9.09 4.62
C LEU A 249 -9.25 -10.56 4.21
N GLY A 250 -8.21 -10.98 3.47
CA GLY A 250 -8.05 -12.37 3.07
C GLY A 250 -8.00 -13.32 4.26
N ALA A 251 -7.19 -13.02 5.26
CA ALA A 251 -7.12 -13.78 6.50
C ALA A 251 -8.45 -13.77 7.27
N TYR A 252 -9.12 -12.64 7.31
CA TYR A 252 -10.43 -12.47 7.92
C TYR A 252 -11.49 -13.35 7.23
N LEU A 253 -11.56 -13.33 5.89
CA LEU A 253 -12.50 -14.14 5.12
C LEU A 253 -12.29 -15.65 5.36
N ALA A 254 -11.03 -16.09 5.42
CA ALA A 254 -10.69 -17.48 5.69
C ALA A 254 -11.06 -17.89 7.12
N ALA A 255 -10.68 -17.09 8.11
CA ALA A 255 -10.93 -17.40 9.53
C ALA A 255 -12.43 -17.51 9.85
N HIS A 256 -13.25 -16.65 9.25
CA HIS A 256 -14.71 -16.67 9.44
C HIS A 256 -15.46 -17.54 8.43
N ARG A 257 -14.75 -18.25 7.54
CA ARG A 257 -15.34 -19.10 6.51
C ARG A 257 -16.43 -18.40 5.67
N LEU A 258 -16.17 -17.12 5.35
CA LEU A 258 -17.12 -16.27 4.62
C LEU A 258 -17.14 -16.56 3.11
N VAL A 259 -16.19 -17.35 2.64
CA VAL A 259 -16.06 -17.82 1.27
C VAL A 259 -15.71 -19.31 1.29
N PRO A 260 -15.98 -20.06 0.20
CA PRO A 260 -15.50 -21.44 0.08
C PRO A 260 -13.97 -21.49 0.23
N LEU A 261 -13.48 -22.39 1.09
CA LEU A 261 -12.06 -22.55 1.32
C LEU A 261 -11.52 -23.73 0.50
N PRO A 262 -10.50 -23.52 -0.35
CA PRO A 262 -9.76 -24.60 -0.99
C PRO A 262 -8.83 -25.28 0.04
N GLU A 263 -8.24 -26.41 -0.33
CA GLU A 263 -7.46 -27.24 0.60
C GLU A 263 -6.21 -26.52 1.18
N ARG A 264 -5.55 -25.64 0.42
CA ARG A 264 -4.24 -25.08 0.82
C ARG A 264 -4.12 -23.57 0.72
N THR A 265 -4.71 -22.96 -0.29
CA THR A 265 -4.51 -21.54 -0.55
C THR A 265 -5.78 -20.89 -1.07
N LEU A 266 -6.35 -19.97 -0.29
CA LEU A 266 -7.43 -19.10 -0.75
C LEU A 266 -6.82 -17.98 -1.62
N THR A 267 -7.24 -17.87 -2.88
CA THR A 267 -6.83 -16.78 -3.77
C THR A 267 -8.03 -16.04 -4.30
N PHE A 268 -7.92 -14.72 -4.38
CA PHE A 268 -8.94 -13.86 -4.99
C PHE A 268 -8.35 -12.52 -5.44
N VAL A 269 -9.15 -11.78 -6.21
CA VAL A 269 -8.87 -10.40 -6.57
C VAL A 269 -9.85 -9.50 -5.84
N ALA A 270 -9.31 -8.47 -5.20
CA ALA A 270 -10.06 -7.36 -4.62
C ALA A 270 -9.91 -6.12 -5.49
N LYS A 271 -10.99 -5.36 -5.64
CA LYS A 271 -11.03 -4.08 -6.36
C LYS A 271 -11.26 -2.94 -5.38
N GLN A 272 -10.57 -1.81 -5.58
CA GLN A 272 -10.67 -0.62 -4.72
C GLN A 272 -10.47 0.64 -5.55
N GLY A 273 -10.93 1.80 -5.03
CA GLY A 273 -10.64 3.12 -5.61
C GLY A 273 -11.62 3.61 -6.68
N GLU A 274 -12.68 2.86 -7.01
CA GLU A 274 -13.66 3.26 -8.03
C GLU A 274 -14.35 4.57 -7.71
N ALA A 275 -14.74 4.78 -6.44
CA ALA A 275 -15.48 5.98 -6.01
C ALA A 275 -14.68 7.29 -6.17
N ILE A 276 -13.35 7.20 -6.25
CA ILE A 276 -12.45 8.35 -6.42
C ILE A 276 -11.74 8.34 -7.78
N GLY A 277 -12.21 7.51 -8.72
CA GLY A 277 -11.68 7.45 -10.09
C GLY A 277 -10.28 6.85 -10.21
N ARG A 278 -9.80 6.10 -9.21
CA ARG A 278 -8.47 5.48 -9.18
C ARG A 278 -8.56 3.96 -8.99
N THR A 279 -9.37 3.33 -9.80
CA THR A 279 -9.58 1.88 -9.73
C THR A 279 -8.28 1.10 -9.80
N GLY A 280 -8.09 0.17 -8.85
CA GLY A 280 -6.98 -0.76 -8.86
C GLY A 280 -7.38 -2.13 -8.30
N TYR A 281 -6.49 -3.11 -8.51
CA TYR A 281 -6.73 -4.52 -8.23
C TYR A 281 -5.62 -5.13 -7.41
N VAL A 282 -5.97 -5.72 -6.28
CA VAL A 282 -5.06 -6.42 -5.40
C VAL A 282 -5.33 -7.92 -5.50
N GLY A 283 -4.34 -8.68 -5.96
CA GLY A 283 -4.36 -10.12 -5.82
C GLY A 283 -4.03 -10.49 -4.37
N VAL A 284 -4.84 -11.32 -3.76
CA VAL A 284 -4.64 -11.81 -2.39
C VAL A 284 -4.51 -13.32 -2.40
N ALA A 285 -3.47 -13.84 -1.75
CA ALA A 285 -3.27 -15.27 -1.53
C ALA A 285 -3.08 -15.52 -0.03
N VAL A 286 -3.90 -16.39 0.54
CA VAL A 286 -3.85 -16.78 1.95
C VAL A 286 -3.50 -18.26 2.02
N ALA A 287 -2.31 -18.58 2.54
CA ALA A 287 -1.97 -19.97 2.84
C ALA A 287 -2.78 -20.44 4.05
N LEU A 288 -3.35 -21.65 3.93
CA LEU A 288 -4.19 -22.26 4.94
C LEU A 288 -3.49 -23.49 5.52
N ASP A 289 -3.70 -23.75 6.80
CA ASP A 289 -3.33 -25.02 7.41
C ASP A 289 -4.33 -26.14 7.06
N GLN A 290 -4.09 -27.34 7.57
CA GLN A 290 -4.94 -28.51 7.36
C GLN A 290 -6.37 -28.36 7.91
N HIS A 291 -6.62 -27.36 8.76
CA HIS A 291 -7.93 -27.06 9.34
C HIS A 291 -8.61 -25.86 8.66
N GLY A 292 -7.96 -25.25 7.66
CA GLY A 292 -8.43 -24.07 6.95
C GLY A 292 -8.15 -22.74 7.68
N ALA A 293 -7.30 -22.76 8.73
CA ALA A 293 -6.90 -21.53 9.41
C ALA A 293 -5.81 -20.78 8.62
N PRO A 294 -5.89 -19.43 8.53
CA PRO A 294 -4.92 -18.63 7.79
C PRO A 294 -3.54 -18.63 8.46
N GLN A 295 -2.48 -18.96 7.70
CA GLN A 295 -1.10 -19.04 8.16
C GLN A 295 -0.23 -17.88 7.68
N SER A 296 -0.44 -17.43 6.46
CA SER A 296 0.28 -16.31 5.90
C SER A 296 -0.52 -15.66 4.77
N VAL A 297 -0.23 -14.39 4.52
CA VAL A 297 -0.86 -13.60 3.46
C VAL A 297 0.19 -13.06 2.52
N THR A 298 -0.07 -13.17 1.23
CA THR A 298 0.69 -12.53 0.16
C THR A 298 -0.26 -11.64 -0.63
N ILE A 299 0.14 -10.40 -0.86
CA ILE A 299 -0.54 -9.50 -1.79
C ILE A 299 0.26 -9.40 -3.07
N SER A 300 -0.41 -9.16 -4.19
CA SER A 300 0.25 -8.98 -5.47
C SER A 300 -0.47 -7.95 -6.33
N GLY A 301 0.27 -7.31 -7.23
CA GLY A 301 -0.28 -6.35 -8.17
C GLY A 301 0.66 -6.07 -9.33
N ASN A 302 0.10 -5.48 -10.37
CA ASN A 302 0.83 -4.85 -11.45
C ASN A 302 1.15 -3.40 -11.08
N ALA A 303 1.97 -2.73 -11.87
CA ALA A 303 2.17 -1.30 -11.78
C ALA A 303 2.46 -0.71 -13.16
N VAL A 304 2.22 0.58 -13.32
CA VAL A 304 2.45 1.30 -14.57
C VAL A 304 3.19 2.61 -14.30
N THR A 305 4.20 2.91 -15.11
CA THR A 305 4.92 4.18 -15.04
C THR A 305 4.08 5.31 -15.62
N VAL A 306 3.81 6.33 -14.82
CA VAL A 306 3.13 7.56 -15.27
C VAL A 306 4.13 8.48 -15.96
N PHE A 307 5.27 8.73 -15.31
CA PHE A 307 6.41 9.40 -15.92
C PHE A 307 7.72 8.96 -15.26
N ARG A 308 8.82 9.19 -16.01
CA ARG A 308 10.21 9.09 -15.54
C ARG A 308 10.89 10.42 -15.83
N THR A 309 11.62 10.94 -14.85
CA THR A 309 12.38 12.18 -14.99
C THR A 309 13.72 12.09 -14.27
N THR A 310 14.54 13.12 -14.42
CA THR A 310 15.80 13.28 -13.70
C THR A 310 15.76 14.59 -12.94
N LEU A 311 16.17 14.57 -11.68
CA LEU A 311 16.31 15.72 -10.81
C LEU A 311 17.78 15.95 -10.51
N ALA A 312 18.26 17.20 -10.70
CA ALA A 312 19.54 17.63 -10.16
C ALA A 312 19.33 17.98 -8.68
N LEU A 313 19.98 17.26 -7.79
CA LEU A 313 19.98 17.54 -6.36
C LEU A 313 21.36 18.03 -5.93
N ASP A 314 21.39 19.05 -5.09
CA ASP A 314 22.64 19.55 -4.50
C ASP A 314 23.29 18.44 -3.67
N THR A 315 24.58 18.24 -3.87
CA THR A 315 25.34 17.30 -3.05
C THR A 315 25.43 17.87 -1.63
N PRO A 316 25.08 17.09 -0.59
CA PRO A 316 25.26 17.58 0.77
C PRO A 316 26.74 17.89 1.02
N PRO A 317 27.07 18.96 1.77
CA PRO A 317 28.46 19.26 2.10
C PRO A 317 29.08 18.02 2.77
N GLN A 318 30.27 17.62 2.32
CA GLN A 318 31.03 16.56 2.96
C GLN A 318 31.27 16.96 4.41
N GLN A 319 30.78 16.15 5.35
CA GLN A 319 31.18 16.29 6.74
C GLN A 319 32.65 15.85 6.82
N ASP A 320 33.55 16.77 7.15
CA ASP A 320 34.92 16.45 7.44
C ASP A 320 34.96 15.37 8.55
N PRO A 321 35.73 14.31 8.40
CA PRO A 321 35.88 13.31 9.44
C PRO A 321 36.50 13.96 10.68
N GLN A 322 35.76 13.99 11.81
CA GLN A 322 36.29 14.39 13.13
C GLN A 322 37.14 13.28 13.71
#